data_1a11f6dbc8f492931b1358d35e4ed7ba
#
_entry.id   1a11f6dbc8f492931b1358d35e4ed7ba
#
_cell.length_a   1.000
_cell.length_b   1.000
_cell.length_c   1.000
_cell.angle_alpha   90.00
_cell.angle_beta   90.00
_cell.angle_gamma   90.00
#
_symmetry.space_group_name_H-M   'P 1'
#
loop_
_entity.id
_entity.type
_entity.pdbx_description
1 polymer ?
#
loop_
_entity_poly.entity_id
_entity_poly.type
_entity_poly.pdbx_seq_one_letter_code
_entity_poly.pdbx_strand_id
1 'polypeptide(L)'
;TKRKDFTGSVSSVKLENSPIALSPNLNALESLKGNVSGLDIGATNSAGGEPSMQMRGQKSISGSNDPLIVVDGVIFMGSINDINPNDIASYDVLKDATSAAAYGSRSANGVIIITTKRGKTGKPVVTFNATGSMQTWQNKPELMKGEQWLESVMARNNSSDLSWLKPQELANMEAGREINWLDASTRTGWVQDYQVSVSGAGEKMNYYLSAAYSDNQGVVIGDDYNRITALAKINTDITSWLQIGVDAAFTKSDYSGVGANIGEATQTSPYGVMYRNGSEKLLEKFPY
;
A
#
# COMPACT_ATOMS: atom_id res chain seq x y z
N THR A 1 -11.97 18.89 -19.73
CA THR A 1 -13.42 19.00 -19.44
C THR A 1 -13.59 19.74 -18.12
N LYS A 2 -14.42 20.78 -18.07
CA LYS A 2 -14.62 21.54 -16.84
C LYS A 2 -15.61 20.80 -15.93
N ARG A 3 -15.40 20.87 -14.58
CA ARG A 3 -16.25 20.22 -13.56
C ARG A 3 -17.76 20.50 -13.75
N LYS A 4 -18.11 21.68 -14.21
CA LYS A 4 -19.51 22.07 -14.50
C LYS A 4 -20.17 21.33 -15.65
N ASP A 5 -19.38 20.58 -16.44
CA ASP A 5 -19.87 19.81 -17.58
C ASP A 5 -20.38 18.42 -17.18
N PHE A 6 -20.21 18.04 -15.90
CA PHE A 6 -20.70 16.76 -15.36
C PHE A 6 -22.01 16.96 -14.61
N THR A 7 -23.06 16.30 -15.08
CA THR A 7 -24.40 16.30 -14.43
C THR A 7 -24.59 15.18 -13.42
N GLY A 8 -23.61 14.28 -13.29
CA GLY A 8 -23.65 13.11 -12.40
C GLY A 8 -23.07 13.35 -11.01
N SER A 9 -23.13 12.32 -10.17
CA SER A 9 -22.58 12.35 -8.80
C SER A 9 -21.05 12.32 -8.83
N VAL A 10 -20.44 13.48 -8.59
CA VAL A 10 -19.00 13.67 -8.50
C VAL A 10 -18.62 14.04 -7.08
N SER A 11 -17.68 13.30 -6.48
CA SER A 11 -17.05 13.69 -5.21
C SER A 11 -15.64 14.18 -5.46
N SER A 12 -15.29 15.34 -4.91
CA SER A 12 -13.98 15.95 -5.08
C SER A 12 -13.28 16.08 -3.72
N VAL A 13 -12.05 15.60 -3.64
CA VAL A 13 -11.20 15.71 -2.45
C VAL A 13 -9.94 16.49 -2.85
N LYS A 14 -9.76 17.66 -2.25
CA LYS A 14 -8.55 18.46 -2.41
C LYS A 14 -7.59 18.14 -1.30
N LEU A 15 -6.36 17.79 -1.63
CA LEU A 15 -5.30 17.52 -0.65
C LEU A 15 -4.57 18.81 -0.27
N GLU A 16 -4.47 19.74 -1.19
CA GLU A 16 -3.75 20.97 -0.97
C GLU A 16 -4.38 21.79 0.18
N ASN A 17 -3.57 22.08 1.20
CA ASN A 17 -3.98 22.74 2.45
C ASN A 17 -5.04 21.97 3.28
N SER A 18 -5.17 20.66 3.06
CA SER A 18 -6.06 19.79 3.84
C SER A 18 -5.29 19.08 4.95
N PRO A 19 -5.88 18.90 6.15
CA PRO A 19 -5.31 18.04 7.18
C PRO A 19 -5.06 16.61 6.71
N ILE A 20 -5.80 16.12 5.71
CA ILE A 20 -5.65 14.81 5.11
C ILE A 20 -4.25 14.64 4.48
N ALA A 21 -3.69 15.72 3.92
CA ALA A 21 -2.34 15.70 3.35
C ALA A 21 -1.23 15.57 4.39
N LEU A 22 -1.52 15.80 5.67
CA LEU A 22 -0.57 15.68 6.78
C LEU A 22 -0.54 14.25 7.34
N SER A 23 -1.52 13.41 7.01
CA SER A 23 -1.53 12.02 7.41
C SER A 23 -0.46 11.25 6.62
N PRO A 24 0.32 10.36 7.25
CA PRO A 24 1.23 9.48 6.54
C PRO A 24 0.39 8.55 5.65
N ASN A 25 0.39 8.81 4.35
CA ASN A 25 -0.32 8.01 3.36
C ASN A 25 0.66 7.04 2.71
N LEU A 26 0.46 5.74 2.91
CA LEU A 26 1.30 4.70 2.33
C LEU A 26 1.10 4.57 0.81
N ASN A 27 -0.10 4.86 0.34
CA ASN A 27 -0.43 4.86 -1.08
C ASN A 27 -1.36 6.03 -1.45
N ALA A 28 -1.46 6.27 -2.75
CA ALA A 28 -2.21 7.41 -3.30
C ALA A 28 -3.71 7.41 -2.94
N LEU A 29 -4.30 6.28 -2.56
CA LEU A 29 -5.74 6.16 -2.30
C LEU A 29 -6.13 6.26 -0.83
N GLU A 30 -5.18 6.13 0.09
CA GLU A 30 -5.50 6.17 1.52
C GLU A 30 -6.19 7.47 1.95
N SER A 31 -5.82 8.58 1.31
CA SER A 31 -6.46 9.87 1.54
C SER A 31 -7.94 9.92 1.12
N LEU A 32 -8.41 8.98 0.31
CA LEU A 32 -9.83 8.85 -0.08
C LEU A 32 -10.63 8.00 0.91
N LYS A 33 -9.97 7.17 1.70
CA LYS A 33 -10.61 6.26 2.65
C LYS A 33 -11.44 7.06 3.66
N GLY A 34 -12.74 6.75 3.73
CA GLY A 34 -13.68 7.47 4.60
C GLY A 34 -14.07 8.88 4.13
N ASN A 35 -13.41 9.45 3.12
CA ASN A 35 -13.69 10.81 2.62
C ASN A 35 -14.60 10.84 1.39
N VAL A 36 -14.85 9.70 0.78
CA VAL A 36 -15.70 9.57 -0.41
C VAL A 36 -16.79 8.55 -0.16
N SER A 37 -18.04 9.02 -0.05
CA SER A 37 -19.18 8.12 0.15
C SER A 37 -19.34 7.13 -1.02
N GLY A 38 -19.55 5.85 -0.71
CA GLY A 38 -19.75 4.80 -1.71
C GLY A 38 -18.47 4.32 -2.42
N LEU A 39 -17.31 4.80 -2.01
CA LEU A 39 -16.00 4.23 -2.35
C LEU A 39 -15.48 3.48 -1.12
N ASP A 40 -15.29 2.18 -1.26
CA ASP A 40 -14.64 1.33 -0.27
C ASP A 40 -13.20 1.04 -0.69
N ILE A 41 -12.27 1.30 0.22
CA ILE A 41 -10.85 1.06 0.04
C ILE A 41 -10.41 0.13 1.17
N GLY A 42 -10.03 -1.07 0.79
CA GLY A 42 -9.57 -2.09 1.72
C GLY A 42 -8.26 -1.72 2.41
N ALA A 43 -7.95 -2.43 3.48
CA ALA A 43 -6.63 -2.35 4.09
C ALA A 43 -5.61 -3.13 3.26
N THR A 44 -4.37 -2.65 3.25
CA THR A 44 -3.23 -3.42 2.74
C THR A 44 -2.66 -4.26 3.87
N ASN A 45 -2.41 -5.53 3.61
CA ASN A 45 -1.87 -6.48 4.59
C ASN A 45 -0.37 -6.70 4.44
N SER A 46 0.25 -6.08 3.45
CA SER A 46 1.69 -6.18 3.16
C SER A 46 2.29 -4.82 2.83
N ALA A 47 3.58 -4.70 3.06
CA ALA A 47 4.34 -3.52 2.66
C ALA A 47 4.28 -3.35 1.14
N GLY A 48 3.94 -2.15 0.65
CA GLY A 48 3.76 -1.91 -0.77
C GLY A 48 2.58 -2.65 -1.42
N GLY A 49 1.70 -3.29 -0.64
CA GLY A 49 0.50 -3.94 -1.14
C GLY A 49 -0.49 -2.94 -1.77
N GLU A 50 -1.23 -3.39 -2.77
CA GLU A 50 -2.30 -2.58 -3.36
C GLU A 50 -3.60 -2.77 -2.57
N PRO A 51 -4.28 -1.69 -2.19
CA PRO A 51 -5.58 -1.80 -1.54
C PRO A 51 -6.62 -2.29 -2.56
N SER A 52 -7.52 -3.16 -2.13
CA SER A 52 -8.71 -3.45 -2.91
C SER A 52 -9.61 -2.21 -3.00
N MET A 53 -10.27 -2.02 -4.12
CA MET A 53 -11.14 -0.88 -4.35
C MET A 53 -12.50 -1.34 -4.84
N GLN A 54 -13.55 -0.78 -4.28
CA GLN A 54 -14.92 -1.04 -4.76
C GLN A 54 -15.74 0.24 -4.74
N MET A 55 -16.50 0.47 -5.81
CA MET A 55 -17.41 1.60 -5.91
C MET A 55 -18.86 1.12 -5.96
N ARG A 56 -19.65 1.48 -4.93
CA ARG A 56 -21.05 1.07 -4.77
C ARG A 56 -21.25 -0.45 -4.70
N GLY A 57 -20.25 -1.18 -4.12
CA GLY A 57 -20.28 -2.61 -3.93
C GLY A 57 -19.81 -3.42 -5.14
N GLN A 58 -19.80 -4.75 -4.96
CA GLN A 58 -19.36 -5.69 -5.98
C GLN A 58 -20.40 -5.80 -7.11
N LYS A 59 -19.97 -5.62 -8.35
CA LYS A 59 -20.81 -5.69 -9.54
C LYS A 59 -20.56 -6.94 -10.38
N SER A 60 -19.38 -7.53 -10.28
CA SER A 60 -19.00 -8.74 -11.00
C SER A 60 -18.48 -9.79 -10.05
N ILE A 61 -18.84 -11.06 -10.31
CA ILE A 61 -18.36 -12.23 -9.54
C ILE A 61 -16.99 -12.67 -10.08
N SER A 62 -16.74 -12.56 -11.37
CA SER A 62 -15.53 -13.07 -12.04
C SER A 62 -14.66 -11.99 -12.68
N GLY A 63 -15.17 -10.77 -12.83
CA GLY A 63 -14.41 -9.65 -13.39
C GLY A 63 -13.88 -8.71 -12.31
N SER A 64 -12.91 -7.84 -12.67
CA SER A 64 -12.45 -6.79 -11.76
C SER A 64 -13.60 -5.83 -11.42
N ASN A 65 -13.68 -5.47 -10.14
CA ASN A 65 -14.61 -4.47 -9.63
C ASN A 65 -13.91 -3.11 -9.38
N ASP A 66 -12.63 -3.01 -9.71
CA ASP A 66 -11.83 -1.81 -9.48
C ASP A 66 -12.30 -0.67 -10.37
N PRO A 67 -12.38 0.55 -9.85
CA PRO A 67 -12.63 1.74 -10.65
C PRO A 67 -11.44 2.03 -11.57
N LEU A 68 -11.72 2.66 -12.71
CA LEU A 68 -10.69 3.10 -13.63
C LEU A 68 -9.90 4.26 -13.02
N ILE A 69 -8.58 4.20 -13.07
CA ILE A 69 -7.71 5.27 -12.60
C ILE A 69 -7.27 6.11 -13.79
N VAL A 70 -7.39 7.43 -13.66
CA VAL A 70 -6.97 8.42 -14.65
C VAL A 70 -6.05 9.42 -13.98
N VAL A 71 -4.84 9.60 -14.47
CA VAL A 71 -3.86 10.54 -13.93
C VAL A 71 -3.63 11.65 -14.94
N ASP A 72 -3.90 12.89 -14.55
CA ASP A 72 -3.76 14.08 -15.40
C ASP A 72 -4.44 13.98 -16.78
N GLY A 73 -5.55 13.24 -16.86
CA GLY A 73 -6.33 13.04 -18.08
C GLY A 73 -5.94 11.80 -18.89
N VAL A 74 -4.92 11.05 -18.49
CA VAL A 74 -4.48 9.83 -19.15
C VAL A 74 -4.90 8.61 -18.34
N ILE A 75 -5.45 7.57 -19.00
CA ILE A 75 -5.76 6.31 -18.34
C ILE A 75 -4.47 5.67 -17.81
N PHE A 76 -4.43 5.47 -16.50
CA PHE A 76 -3.29 4.90 -15.83
C PHE A 76 -3.38 3.37 -15.80
N MET A 77 -2.32 2.71 -16.24
CA MET A 77 -2.24 1.24 -16.37
C MET A 77 -1.21 0.61 -15.42
N GLY A 78 -0.53 1.44 -14.63
CA GLY A 78 0.46 1.01 -13.64
C GLY A 78 -0.17 0.69 -12.28
N SER A 79 0.68 0.32 -11.34
CA SER A 79 0.30 0.16 -9.94
C SER A 79 -0.03 1.50 -9.30
N ILE A 80 -1.07 1.56 -8.47
CA ILE A 80 -1.41 2.78 -7.71
C ILE A 80 -0.26 3.18 -6.79
N ASN A 81 0.57 2.24 -6.39
CA ASN A 81 1.77 2.47 -5.60
C ASN A 81 2.89 3.19 -6.37
N ASP A 82 2.81 3.27 -7.71
CA ASP A 82 3.76 4.03 -8.51
C ASP A 82 3.55 5.55 -8.40
N ILE A 83 2.40 5.96 -7.88
CA ILE A 83 2.04 7.37 -7.71
C ILE A 83 2.42 7.81 -6.30
N ASN A 84 3.30 8.83 -6.20
CA ASN A 84 3.62 9.40 -4.91
C ASN A 84 2.43 10.22 -4.37
N PRO A 85 1.87 9.88 -3.19
CA PRO A 85 0.77 10.64 -2.58
C PRO A 85 1.06 12.13 -2.43
N ASN A 86 2.31 12.46 -2.12
CA ASN A 86 2.75 13.84 -1.92
C ASN A 86 2.76 14.69 -3.22
N ASP A 87 2.70 14.06 -4.40
CA ASP A 87 2.60 14.77 -5.67
C ASP A 87 1.16 15.06 -6.10
N ILE A 88 0.17 14.57 -5.34
CA ILE A 88 -1.25 14.71 -5.69
C ILE A 88 -1.80 16.03 -5.17
N ALA A 89 -2.52 16.74 -6.02
CA ALA A 89 -3.22 17.98 -5.69
C ALA A 89 -4.68 17.71 -5.30
N SER A 90 -5.37 16.83 -6.07
CA SER A 90 -6.78 16.52 -5.84
C SER A 90 -7.19 15.20 -6.48
N TYR A 91 -8.31 14.68 -5.98
CA TYR A 91 -9.05 13.58 -6.59
C TYR A 91 -10.44 14.04 -6.98
N ASP A 92 -10.93 13.58 -8.12
CA ASP A 92 -12.31 13.63 -8.51
C ASP A 92 -12.83 12.23 -8.78
N VAL A 93 -13.87 11.82 -8.04
CA VAL A 93 -14.43 10.46 -8.12
C VAL A 93 -15.76 10.51 -8.82
N LEU A 94 -15.83 9.91 -10.02
CA LEU A 94 -17.02 9.80 -10.84
C LEU A 94 -17.73 8.49 -10.54
N LYS A 95 -18.88 8.57 -9.90
CA LYS A 95 -19.60 7.39 -9.38
C LYS A 95 -20.66 6.85 -10.32
N ASP A 96 -21.06 7.65 -11.30
CA ASP A 96 -22.15 7.33 -12.21
C ASP A 96 -21.64 7.03 -13.61
N ALA A 97 -22.32 6.13 -14.31
CA ALA A 97 -22.01 5.79 -15.70
C ALA A 97 -22.07 7.01 -16.63
N THR A 98 -22.97 7.97 -16.35
CA THR A 98 -23.12 9.21 -17.15
C THR A 98 -21.87 10.10 -17.05
N SER A 99 -21.36 10.30 -15.83
CA SER A 99 -20.12 11.09 -15.61
C SER A 99 -18.89 10.37 -16.13
N ALA A 100 -18.91 9.03 -16.09
CA ALA A 100 -17.81 8.17 -16.50
C ALA A 100 -17.80 7.86 -18.01
N ALA A 101 -18.89 8.17 -18.75
CA ALA A 101 -19.06 7.82 -20.16
C ALA A 101 -17.93 8.33 -21.08
N ALA A 102 -17.29 9.45 -20.72
CA ALA A 102 -16.15 9.99 -21.45
C ALA A 102 -14.93 9.04 -21.50
N TYR A 103 -14.88 8.05 -20.59
CA TYR A 103 -13.78 7.09 -20.46
C TYR A 103 -14.11 5.71 -21.04
N GLY A 104 -15.25 5.57 -21.72
CA GLY A 104 -15.67 4.36 -22.43
C GLY A 104 -16.13 3.23 -21.51
N SER A 105 -16.19 2.00 -22.03
CA SER A 105 -16.72 0.80 -21.35
C SER A 105 -15.93 0.41 -20.08
N ARG A 106 -14.66 0.77 -20.01
CA ARG A 106 -13.79 0.49 -18.84
C ARG A 106 -14.20 1.26 -17.59
N SER A 107 -15.02 2.29 -17.72
CA SER A 107 -15.49 3.13 -16.61
C SER A 107 -16.76 2.60 -15.92
N ALA A 108 -17.24 1.39 -16.27
CA ALA A 108 -18.45 0.81 -15.71
C ALA A 108 -18.43 0.69 -14.15
N ASN A 109 -17.23 0.51 -13.57
CA ASN A 109 -17.03 0.45 -12.11
C ASN A 109 -16.78 1.83 -11.48
N GLY A 110 -16.89 2.92 -12.26
CA GLY A 110 -16.57 4.27 -11.84
C GLY A 110 -15.15 4.68 -12.27
N VAL A 111 -14.82 5.94 -12.01
CA VAL A 111 -13.52 6.52 -12.39
C VAL A 111 -12.97 7.34 -11.22
N ILE A 112 -11.72 7.14 -10.89
CA ILE A 112 -10.95 7.98 -9.98
C ILE A 112 -9.97 8.80 -10.81
N ILE A 113 -10.19 10.11 -10.84
CA ILE A 113 -9.31 11.05 -11.54
C ILE A 113 -8.35 11.63 -10.50
N ILE A 114 -7.07 11.44 -10.73
CA ILE A 114 -5.98 11.98 -9.92
C ILE A 114 -5.39 13.16 -10.67
N THR A 115 -5.38 14.31 -10.03
CA THR A 115 -4.70 15.50 -10.56
C THR A 115 -3.44 15.73 -9.74
N THR A 116 -2.28 15.74 -10.39
CA THR A 116 -1.01 15.99 -9.72
C THR A 116 -0.71 17.48 -9.62
N LYS A 117 0.21 17.83 -8.71
CA LYS A 117 0.63 19.21 -8.45
C LYS A 117 1.25 19.84 -9.69
N ARG A 118 1.08 21.16 -9.81
CA ARG A 118 1.67 22.01 -10.87
C ARG A 118 2.26 23.27 -10.25
N GLY A 119 3.14 23.90 -10.95
CA GLY A 119 3.68 25.21 -10.54
C GLY A 119 2.58 26.26 -10.47
N LYS A 120 2.63 27.07 -9.42
CA LYS A 120 1.74 28.25 -9.24
C LYS A 120 2.51 29.53 -9.51
N THR A 121 1.81 30.53 -10.02
CA THR A 121 2.39 31.86 -10.26
C THR A 121 2.94 32.43 -8.96
N GLY A 122 4.19 32.89 -9.02
CA GLY A 122 4.91 33.43 -7.89
C GLY A 122 6.40 33.07 -7.93
N LYS A 123 7.08 33.39 -6.84
CA LYS A 123 8.49 33.01 -6.67
C LYS A 123 8.63 31.48 -6.62
N PRO A 124 9.73 30.92 -7.10
CA PRO A 124 10.01 29.49 -6.93
C PRO A 124 9.92 29.09 -5.46
N VAL A 125 9.22 27.98 -5.21
CA VAL A 125 9.06 27.41 -3.87
C VAL A 125 9.73 26.04 -3.84
N VAL A 126 10.65 25.86 -2.89
CA VAL A 126 11.27 24.58 -2.58
C VAL A 126 10.58 24.03 -1.34
N THR A 127 10.08 22.80 -1.42
CA THR A 127 9.45 22.13 -0.31
C THR A 127 10.20 20.84 0.00
N PHE A 128 10.47 20.61 1.28
CA PHE A 128 10.99 19.34 1.78
C PHE A 128 9.99 18.76 2.76
N ASN A 129 9.56 17.53 2.52
CA ASN A 129 8.70 16.77 3.41
C ASN A 129 9.47 15.55 3.90
N ALA A 130 9.38 15.28 5.20
CA ALA A 130 9.88 14.06 5.81
C ALA A 130 8.84 13.57 6.80
N THR A 131 8.42 12.32 6.66
CA THR A 131 7.48 11.67 7.57
C THR A 131 8.05 10.34 8.03
N GLY A 132 7.80 10.02 9.30
CA GLY A 132 8.14 8.74 9.90
C GLY A 132 6.96 8.22 10.71
N SER A 133 6.63 6.96 10.56
CA SER A 133 5.58 6.31 11.34
C SER A 133 5.95 4.90 11.74
N MET A 134 5.36 4.43 12.83
CA MET A 134 5.48 3.06 13.31
C MET A 134 4.19 2.30 13.02
N GLN A 135 4.34 1.05 12.61
CA GLN A 135 3.26 0.11 12.40
C GLN A 135 3.35 -1.01 13.43
N THR A 136 2.24 -1.28 14.10
CA THR A 136 2.15 -2.40 15.04
C THR A 136 0.93 -3.22 14.72
N TRP A 137 1.00 -4.51 15.00
CA TRP A 137 -0.16 -5.38 14.87
C TRP A 137 -1.15 -5.09 15.99
N GLN A 138 -2.34 -4.61 15.64
CA GLN A 138 -3.44 -4.49 16.58
C GLN A 138 -4.19 -5.83 16.65
N ASN A 139 -4.64 -6.20 17.86
CA ASN A 139 -5.41 -7.43 18.10
C ASN A 139 -4.68 -8.71 17.61
N LYS A 140 -3.39 -8.80 17.95
CA LYS A 140 -2.61 -10.00 17.68
C LYS A 140 -3.26 -11.20 18.38
N PRO A 141 -3.62 -12.28 17.69
CA PRO A 141 -4.22 -13.44 18.31
C PRO A 141 -3.22 -14.13 19.24
N GLU A 142 -3.69 -14.62 20.38
CA GLU A 142 -2.89 -15.47 21.24
C GLU A 142 -2.86 -16.89 20.68
N LEU A 143 -1.67 -17.43 20.50
CA LEU A 143 -1.51 -18.83 20.10
C LEU A 143 -1.67 -19.77 21.31
N MET A 144 -2.09 -21.00 21.03
CA MET A 144 -2.11 -22.04 22.05
C MET A 144 -0.71 -22.25 22.63
N LYS A 145 -0.60 -22.34 23.93
CA LYS A 145 0.63 -22.80 24.59
C LYS A 145 0.88 -24.25 24.25
N GLY A 146 2.10 -24.73 24.42
CA GLY A 146 2.52 -26.05 24.00
C GLY A 146 1.64 -27.17 24.54
N GLU A 147 1.28 -27.13 25.81
CA GLU A 147 0.38 -28.11 26.43
C GLU A 147 -1.02 -28.12 25.79
N GLN A 148 -1.63 -26.96 25.62
CA GLN A 148 -2.96 -26.80 25.01
C GLN A 148 -2.95 -27.26 23.54
N TRP A 149 -1.86 -26.92 22.82
CA TRP A 149 -1.66 -27.35 21.44
C TRP A 149 -1.58 -28.87 21.36
N LEU A 150 -0.79 -29.49 22.24
CA LEU A 150 -0.61 -30.94 22.33
C LEU A 150 -1.92 -31.65 22.61
N GLU A 151 -2.70 -31.20 23.60
CA GLU A 151 -4.03 -31.71 23.91
C GLU A 151 -4.98 -31.62 22.69
N SER A 152 -4.96 -30.46 22.01
CA SER A 152 -5.75 -30.23 20.80
C SER A 152 -5.40 -31.21 19.67
N VAL A 153 -4.11 -31.49 19.46
CA VAL A 153 -3.66 -32.44 18.42
C VAL A 153 -3.98 -33.88 18.79
N MET A 154 -3.78 -34.27 20.05
CA MET A 154 -4.16 -35.59 20.56
C MET A 154 -5.65 -35.84 20.40
N ALA A 155 -6.48 -34.87 20.80
CA ALA A 155 -7.96 -34.95 20.66
C ALA A 155 -8.37 -35.09 19.20
N ARG A 156 -7.77 -34.33 18.29
CA ARG A 156 -8.06 -34.40 16.84
C ARG A 156 -7.69 -35.75 16.24
N ASN A 157 -6.57 -36.31 16.64
CA ASN A 157 -6.06 -37.58 16.16
C ASN A 157 -6.67 -38.78 16.90
N ASN A 158 -7.44 -38.55 17.95
CA ASN A 158 -7.97 -39.56 18.85
C ASN A 158 -6.87 -40.53 19.36
N SER A 159 -5.71 -40.00 19.66
CA SER A 159 -4.52 -40.76 20.05
C SER A 159 -3.64 -39.94 21.00
N SER A 160 -3.12 -40.61 22.02
CA SER A 160 -2.09 -40.07 22.89
C SER A 160 -0.66 -40.44 22.47
N ASP A 161 -0.52 -41.08 21.32
CA ASP A 161 0.78 -41.43 20.75
C ASP A 161 1.50 -40.16 20.27
N LEU A 162 2.73 -39.94 20.74
CA LEU A 162 3.60 -38.82 20.40
C LEU A 162 4.66 -39.16 19.36
N SER A 163 4.63 -40.36 18.79
CA SER A 163 5.63 -40.83 17.84
C SER A 163 5.70 -40.02 16.55
N TRP A 164 4.68 -39.18 16.30
CA TRP A 164 4.64 -38.24 15.16
C TRP A 164 5.46 -36.97 15.41
N LEU A 165 5.79 -36.64 16.68
CA LEU A 165 6.70 -35.54 16.99
C LEU A 165 8.12 -35.89 16.51
N LYS A 166 8.79 -34.92 15.92
CA LYS A 166 10.20 -35.06 15.57
C LYS A 166 11.04 -35.17 16.86
N PRO A 167 12.18 -35.87 16.82
CA PRO A 167 13.04 -36.05 18.01
C PRO A 167 13.41 -34.72 18.71
N GLN A 168 13.61 -33.65 17.93
CA GLN A 168 13.92 -32.33 18.48
C GLN A 168 12.72 -31.65 19.11
N GLU A 169 11.51 -31.84 18.57
CA GLU A 169 10.27 -31.33 19.14
C GLU A 169 9.96 -32.03 20.46
N LEU A 170 10.19 -33.34 20.53
CA LEU A 170 10.06 -34.10 21.76
C LEU A 170 11.06 -33.62 22.84
N ALA A 171 12.31 -33.42 22.48
CA ALA A 171 13.32 -32.88 23.40
C ALA A 171 13.01 -31.44 23.86
N ASN A 172 12.42 -30.61 23.03
CA ASN A 172 11.97 -29.28 23.39
C ASN A 172 10.77 -29.34 24.34
N MET A 173 9.81 -30.23 24.07
CA MET A 173 8.66 -30.48 24.94
C MET A 173 9.10 -30.93 26.34
N GLU A 174 9.97 -31.94 26.43
CA GLU A 174 10.52 -32.42 27.71
C GLU A 174 11.30 -31.35 28.46
N ALA A 175 11.96 -30.45 27.74
CA ALA A 175 12.70 -29.32 28.32
C ALA A 175 11.83 -28.09 28.60
N GLY A 176 10.53 -28.13 28.32
CA GLY A 176 9.61 -27.00 28.48
C GLY A 176 9.94 -25.79 27.59
N ARG A 177 10.58 -26.01 26.44
CA ARG A 177 10.96 -24.96 25.51
C ARG A 177 9.88 -24.81 24.43
N GLU A 178 9.27 -23.63 24.37
CA GLU A 178 8.21 -23.30 23.43
C GLU A 178 8.60 -22.07 22.61
N ILE A 179 8.15 -22.02 21.37
CA ILE A 179 8.29 -20.88 20.48
C ILE A 179 6.91 -20.34 20.14
N ASN A 180 6.70 -19.06 20.39
CA ASN A 180 5.59 -18.34 19.83
C ASN A 180 5.96 -17.92 18.39
N TRP A 181 5.53 -18.70 17.42
CA TRP A 181 5.86 -18.48 16.01
C TRP A 181 5.31 -17.15 15.48
N LEU A 182 4.19 -16.68 16.01
CA LEU A 182 3.62 -15.40 15.63
C LEU A 182 4.51 -14.23 16.10
N ASP A 183 5.07 -14.31 17.31
CA ASP A 183 6.04 -13.33 17.82
C ASP A 183 7.35 -13.42 17.04
N ALA A 184 7.80 -14.63 16.73
CA ALA A 184 9.01 -14.86 15.97
C ALA A 184 8.92 -14.39 14.49
N SER A 185 7.71 -14.28 13.96
CA SER A 185 7.44 -13.89 12.57
C SER A 185 7.04 -12.43 12.40
N THR A 186 6.92 -11.68 13.50
CA THR A 186 6.44 -10.30 13.48
C THR A 186 7.36 -9.35 14.19
N ARG A 187 7.33 -8.10 13.79
CA ARG A 187 8.10 -6.98 14.37
C ARG A 187 7.27 -5.71 14.41
N THR A 188 7.77 -4.69 15.07
CA THR A 188 7.30 -3.33 14.84
C THR A 188 7.83 -2.87 13.48
N GLY A 189 6.92 -2.53 12.57
CA GLY A 189 7.27 -1.99 11.27
C GLY A 189 7.56 -0.50 11.34
N TRP A 190 8.32 0.00 10.37
CA TRP A 190 8.70 1.41 10.22
C TRP A 190 8.40 1.88 8.81
N VAL A 191 7.83 3.06 8.69
CA VAL A 191 7.63 3.73 7.40
C VAL A 191 8.36 5.06 7.45
N GLN A 192 9.15 5.32 6.43
CA GLN A 192 9.91 6.56 6.25
C GLN A 192 9.68 7.07 4.83
N ASP A 193 9.22 8.32 4.71
CA ASP A 193 9.04 8.99 3.44
C ASP A 193 9.79 10.32 3.43
N TYR A 194 10.55 10.53 2.37
CA TYR A 194 11.29 11.76 2.13
C TYR A 194 10.97 12.29 0.74
N GLN A 195 10.63 13.55 0.64
CA GLN A 195 10.37 14.19 -0.64
C GLN A 195 10.99 15.59 -0.68
N VAL A 196 11.59 15.90 -1.79
CA VAL A 196 11.94 17.27 -2.18
C VAL A 196 11.16 17.65 -3.42
N SER A 197 10.62 18.85 -3.46
CA SER A 197 9.98 19.38 -4.65
C SER A 197 10.32 20.85 -4.88
N VAL A 198 10.34 21.23 -6.16
CA VAL A 198 10.53 22.61 -6.60
C VAL A 198 9.41 22.94 -7.55
N SER A 199 8.71 24.03 -7.29
CA SER A 199 7.61 24.49 -8.13
C SER A 199 7.68 26.00 -8.35
N GLY A 200 7.23 26.44 -9.51
CA GLY A 200 7.12 27.86 -9.84
C GLY A 200 6.38 28.08 -11.14
N ALA A 201 5.93 29.31 -11.32
CA ALA A 201 5.37 29.75 -12.58
C ALA A 201 5.70 31.21 -12.83
N GLY A 202 6.17 31.51 -14.03
CA GLY A 202 6.31 32.84 -14.59
C GLY A 202 5.17 33.16 -15.56
N GLU A 203 5.35 34.21 -16.36
CA GLU A 203 4.33 34.64 -17.35
C GLU A 203 4.10 33.60 -18.46
N LYS A 204 5.15 32.88 -18.84
CA LYS A 204 5.11 31.95 -20.00
C LYS A 204 5.38 30.49 -19.64
N MET A 205 5.80 30.19 -18.42
CA MET A 205 6.21 28.84 -18.06
C MET A 205 5.74 28.52 -16.63
N ASN A 206 5.23 27.30 -16.42
CA ASN A 206 5.06 26.72 -15.12
C ASN A 206 5.79 25.36 -15.05
N TYR A 207 6.34 25.07 -13.88
CA TYR A 207 7.05 23.83 -13.65
C TYR A 207 6.79 23.30 -12.24
N TYR A 208 6.79 21.97 -12.13
CA TYR A 208 6.80 21.22 -10.91
C TYR A 208 7.76 20.05 -11.07
N LEU A 209 8.75 19.98 -10.19
CA LEU A 209 9.74 18.91 -10.15
C LEU A 209 9.71 18.32 -8.76
N SER A 210 9.68 17.00 -8.65
CA SER A 210 9.80 16.31 -7.35
C SER A 210 10.66 15.07 -7.47
N ALA A 211 11.28 14.71 -6.34
CA ALA A 211 11.94 13.44 -6.14
C ALA A 211 11.62 12.96 -4.73
N ALA A 212 11.31 11.67 -4.58
CA ALA A 212 10.99 11.08 -3.30
C ALA A 212 11.57 9.68 -3.14
N TYR A 213 11.82 9.34 -1.89
CA TYR A 213 12.20 8.01 -1.43
C TYR A 213 11.26 7.59 -0.31
N SER A 214 10.74 6.37 -0.40
CA SER A 214 9.89 5.74 0.60
C SER A 214 10.48 4.39 0.99
N ASP A 215 10.56 4.13 2.28
CA ASP A 215 10.95 2.84 2.86
C ASP A 215 9.87 2.39 3.82
N ASN A 216 9.30 1.22 3.55
CA ASN A 216 8.21 0.63 4.32
C ASN A 216 8.64 -0.77 4.77
N GLN A 217 8.95 -0.89 6.04
CA GLN A 217 9.18 -2.16 6.71
C GLN A 217 7.88 -2.63 7.35
N GLY A 218 7.31 -3.69 6.81
CA GLY A 218 6.06 -4.27 7.29
C GLY A 218 6.17 -4.89 8.69
N VAL A 219 5.02 -5.15 9.29
CA VAL A 219 4.93 -5.82 10.61
C VAL A 219 5.30 -7.30 10.55
N VAL A 220 5.30 -7.90 9.37
CA VAL A 220 5.76 -9.28 9.12
C VAL A 220 7.23 -9.22 8.74
N ILE A 221 8.06 -10.07 9.34
CA ILE A 221 9.49 -10.14 9.03
C ILE A 221 9.68 -10.59 7.58
N GLY A 222 10.52 -9.87 6.82
CA GLY A 222 10.75 -10.11 5.41
C GLY A 222 9.71 -9.46 4.47
N ASP A 223 8.74 -8.74 5.00
CA ASP A 223 7.80 -7.94 4.24
C ASP A 223 8.30 -6.50 4.19
N ASP A 224 9.14 -6.21 3.20
CA ASP A 224 9.79 -4.92 3.03
C ASP A 224 9.53 -4.38 1.62
N TYR A 225 9.30 -3.08 1.53
CA TYR A 225 9.05 -2.37 0.29
C TYR A 225 9.77 -1.04 0.28
N ASN A 226 10.51 -0.75 -0.77
CA ASN A 226 11.06 0.57 -0.99
C ASN A 226 10.74 1.11 -2.38
N ARG A 227 10.68 2.42 -2.48
CA ARG A 227 10.30 3.10 -3.72
C ARG A 227 11.05 4.41 -3.88
N ILE A 228 11.54 4.63 -5.11
CA ILE A 228 12.07 5.91 -5.56
C ILE A 228 11.13 6.44 -6.64
N THR A 229 10.68 7.67 -6.51
CA THR A 229 9.87 8.34 -7.53
C THR A 229 10.48 9.66 -7.94
N ALA A 230 10.30 10.03 -9.20
CA ALA A 230 10.61 11.36 -9.70
C ALA A 230 9.50 11.81 -10.66
N LEU A 231 9.05 13.05 -10.53
CA LEU A 231 8.04 13.66 -11.38
C LEU A 231 8.56 14.99 -11.90
N ALA A 232 8.45 15.19 -13.20
CA ALA A 232 8.78 16.46 -13.86
C ALA A 232 7.61 16.90 -14.73
N LYS A 233 7.10 18.08 -14.46
CA LYS A 233 6.02 18.71 -15.23
C LYS A 233 6.45 20.10 -15.65
N ILE A 234 6.48 20.35 -16.92
CA ILE A 234 6.88 21.64 -17.48
C ILE A 234 5.87 21.99 -18.57
N ASN A 235 5.24 23.14 -18.44
CA ASN A 235 4.37 23.70 -19.47
C ASN A 235 4.88 25.10 -19.81
N THR A 236 5.00 25.39 -21.10
CA THR A 236 5.48 26.68 -21.57
C THR A 236 4.67 27.18 -22.75
N ASP A 237 4.35 28.45 -22.74
CA ASP A 237 3.73 29.17 -23.84
C ASP A 237 4.82 29.70 -24.78
N ILE A 238 5.03 29.02 -25.92
CA ILE A 238 6.05 29.43 -26.93
C ILE A 238 5.58 30.70 -27.65
N THR A 239 4.30 30.69 -28.01
CA THR A 239 3.64 31.85 -28.64
C THR A 239 2.25 32.01 -28.02
N SER A 240 1.50 33.04 -28.43
CA SER A 240 0.11 33.23 -27.98
C SER A 240 -0.86 32.11 -28.42
N TRP A 241 -0.46 31.33 -29.41
CA TRP A 241 -1.26 30.24 -29.98
C TRP A 241 -0.65 28.84 -29.79
N LEU A 242 0.63 28.74 -29.35
CA LEU A 242 1.33 27.47 -29.16
C LEU A 242 1.80 27.31 -27.72
N GLN A 243 1.23 26.31 -27.06
CA GLN A 243 1.68 25.84 -25.75
C GLN A 243 2.29 24.44 -25.88
N ILE A 244 3.40 24.20 -25.22
CA ILE A 244 4.05 22.89 -25.12
C ILE A 244 4.07 22.46 -23.65
N GLY A 245 3.63 21.22 -23.40
CA GLY A 245 3.68 20.59 -22.08
C GLY A 245 4.43 19.27 -22.14
N VAL A 246 5.23 18.99 -21.13
CA VAL A 246 5.91 17.72 -20.93
C VAL A 246 5.64 17.28 -19.49
N ASP A 247 5.04 16.11 -19.34
CA ASP A 247 4.83 15.43 -18.06
C ASP A 247 5.62 14.10 -18.12
N ALA A 248 6.63 13.96 -17.28
CA ALA A 248 7.47 12.76 -17.18
C ALA A 248 7.46 12.25 -15.73
N ALA A 249 7.16 10.97 -15.56
CA ALA A 249 7.21 10.29 -14.28
C ALA A 249 8.14 9.08 -14.35
N PHE A 250 8.90 8.88 -13.30
CA PHE A 250 9.76 7.72 -13.12
C PHE A 250 9.47 7.11 -11.76
N THR A 251 9.31 5.79 -11.71
CA THR A 251 9.17 5.04 -10.47
C THR A 251 10.03 3.79 -10.56
N LYS A 252 10.76 3.53 -9.48
CA LYS A 252 11.44 2.26 -9.23
C LYS A 252 10.98 1.76 -7.88
N SER A 253 10.32 0.60 -7.88
CA SER A 253 9.85 -0.10 -6.68
C SER A 253 10.62 -1.39 -6.51
N ASP A 254 10.92 -1.72 -5.26
CA ASP A 254 11.55 -2.97 -4.88
C ASP A 254 10.72 -3.62 -3.78
N TYR A 255 10.22 -4.81 -4.07
CA TYR A 255 9.51 -5.68 -3.14
C TYR A 255 10.50 -6.74 -2.66
N SER A 256 11.47 -6.32 -1.86
CA SER A 256 12.52 -7.21 -1.39
C SER A 256 12.05 -8.04 -0.21
N GLY A 257 12.35 -9.32 -0.31
CA GLY A 257 12.11 -10.27 0.75
C GLY A 257 10.89 -11.17 0.51
N VAL A 258 10.90 -12.26 1.23
CA VAL A 258 9.76 -13.18 1.33
C VAL A 258 9.22 -13.03 2.73
N GLY A 259 8.04 -12.43 2.84
CA GLY A 259 7.36 -12.28 4.12
C GLY A 259 7.12 -13.64 4.79
N ALA A 260 7.29 -13.70 6.11
CA ALA A 260 6.98 -14.90 6.87
C ALA A 260 5.50 -15.30 6.66
N ASN A 261 5.25 -16.60 6.49
CA ASN A 261 3.90 -17.09 6.31
C ASN A 261 3.17 -17.16 7.66
N ILE A 262 2.35 -16.16 7.94
CA ILE A 262 1.61 -16.07 9.20
C ILE A 262 0.60 -17.23 9.35
N GLY A 263 0.01 -17.70 8.25
CA GLY A 263 -0.90 -18.85 8.27
C GLY A 263 -0.20 -20.13 8.76
N GLU A 264 1.00 -20.37 8.28
CA GLU A 264 1.83 -21.49 8.76
C GLU A 264 2.32 -21.27 10.18
N ALA A 265 2.72 -20.05 10.53
CA ALA A 265 3.17 -19.72 11.88
C ALA A 265 2.10 -20.03 12.95
N THR A 266 0.80 -19.86 12.62
CA THR A 266 -0.31 -20.17 13.54
C THR A 266 -0.60 -21.67 13.67
N GLN A 267 -0.11 -22.51 12.74
CA GLN A 267 -0.38 -23.95 12.69
C GLN A 267 0.83 -24.81 13.08
N THR A 268 2.02 -24.20 13.12
CA THR A 268 3.27 -24.90 13.42
C THR A 268 3.36 -25.28 14.91
N SER A 269 3.95 -26.45 15.18
CA SER A 269 4.19 -26.93 16.54
C SER A 269 4.97 -25.90 17.36
N PRO A 270 4.50 -25.52 18.56
CA PRO A 270 5.26 -24.63 19.45
C PRO A 270 6.59 -25.23 19.92
N TYR A 271 6.77 -26.53 19.82
CA TYR A 271 8.01 -27.22 20.16
C TYR A 271 9.02 -27.32 19.01
N GLY A 272 8.73 -26.67 17.88
CA GLY A 272 9.59 -26.66 16.71
C GLY A 272 10.98 -26.05 16.96
N VAL A 273 11.78 -25.95 15.90
CA VAL A 273 13.15 -25.42 15.95
C VAL A 273 13.28 -24.27 14.95
N MET A 274 13.72 -23.10 15.44
CA MET A 274 13.88 -21.91 14.60
C MET A 274 15.20 -21.91 13.83
N TYR A 275 16.26 -22.45 14.42
CA TYR A 275 17.59 -22.39 13.85
C TYR A 275 18.09 -23.77 13.40
N ARG A 276 18.92 -23.78 12.36
CA ARG A 276 19.61 -25.01 11.93
C ARG A 276 20.59 -25.43 13.04
N ASN A 277 20.65 -26.73 13.33
CA ASN A 277 21.51 -27.29 14.38
C ASN A 277 22.93 -26.74 14.34
N GLY A 278 23.41 -26.19 15.46
CA GLY A 278 24.76 -25.64 15.62
C GLY A 278 25.03 -24.34 14.82
N SER A 279 24.02 -23.68 14.32
CA SER A 279 24.14 -22.50 13.47
C SER A 279 23.15 -21.42 13.91
N GLU A 280 23.53 -20.15 13.79
CA GLU A 280 22.62 -19.01 13.94
C GLU A 280 21.78 -18.76 12.68
N LYS A 281 21.90 -19.60 11.65
CA LYS A 281 21.12 -19.49 10.43
C LYS A 281 19.72 -20.03 10.66
N LEU A 282 18.71 -19.24 10.32
CA LEU A 282 17.31 -19.65 10.31
C LEU A 282 17.14 -20.90 9.42
N LEU A 283 16.20 -21.75 9.79
CA LEU A 283 15.76 -22.81 8.89
C LEU A 283 15.11 -22.17 7.66
N GLU A 284 15.41 -22.70 6.48
CA GLU A 284 14.85 -22.21 5.21
C GLU A 284 13.33 -22.46 5.10
N LYS A 285 12.83 -23.40 5.91
CA LYS A 285 11.40 -23.71 6.04
C LYS A 285 11.08 -23.98 7.50
N PHE A 286 9.88 -23.62 7.93
CA PHE A 286 9.37 -24.10 9.20
C PHE A 286 9.42 -25.63 9.21
N PRO A 287 9.84 -26.24 10.35
CA PRO A 287 9.86 -27.69 10.43
C PRO A 287 8.41 -28.21 10.37
N TYR A 288 8.13 -29.01 9.35
CA TYR A 288 6.87 -29.75 9.20
C TYR A 288 6.98 -31.10 9.87
#